data_3c50d97b775a0fbb41135ace0e43c548
#
_entry.id   3c50d97b775a0fbb41135ace0e43c548
#
_cell.length_a   1.000
_cell.length_b   1.000
_cell.length_c   1.000
_cell.angle_alpha   90.00
_cell.angle_beta   90.00
_cell.angle_gamma   90.00
#
_symmetry.space_group_name_H-M   'P 1'
#
loop_
_entity.id
_entity.type
_entity.pdbx_description
1 polymer ?
#
loop_
_entity_poly.entity_id
_entity_poly.type
_entity_poly.pdbx_seq_one_letter_code
_entity_poly.pdbx_strand_id
1 'polypeptide(L)'
;LAKAKENSEFETKDSKLERNGTMPDAGCDAADAPLDEEVQSGDVVQADDINDGQTVQRDRYMRLAAEYDNFRKRSVKEREATYRDARTDAIIRFLPVYDNLERALKMECSDEAFYKGIEMTMSGLTEILDNMEVTIIPAVGEPFDPNRHNAVMTIENPELGEKIVAEEYQKGFMLGDKVIRFSTVVVAN
;
A
#
# COMPACT_ATOMS: atom_id res chain seq x y z
N LEU A 1 -7.40 -64.06 11.81
CA LEU A 1 -8.74 -63.62 11.44
C LEU A 1 -8.69 -62.15 11.07
N ALA A 2 -8.38 -61.73 9.81
CA ALA A 2 -9.24 -61.72 8.63
C ALA A 2 -10.39 -60.73 8.77
N LYS A 3 -10.24 -59.59 8.05
CA LYS A 3 -11.16 -58.90 7.13
C LYS A 3 -10.70 -57.48 6.98
N ALA A 4 -10.31 -57.18 5.85
CA ALA A 4 -10.89 -56.89 4.53
C ALA A 4 -10.93 -55.36 4.34
N LYS A 5 -10.08 -54.94 3.44
CA LYS A 5 -10.25 -54.11 2.24
C LYS A 5 -11.62 -53.38 2.15
N GLU A 6 -11.57 -52.08 2.14
CA GLU A 6 -12.48 -51.33 1.26
C GLU A 6 -11.74 -50.13 0.70
N ASN A 7 -11.38 -50.32 -0.58
CA ASN A 7 -11.00 -49.26 -1.50
C ASN A 7 -12.24 -48.42 -1.76
N SER A 8 -12.14 -47.12 -1.64
CA SER A 8 -13.01 -46.24 -2.40
C SER A 8 -12.12 -45.29 -3.21
N GLU A 9 -12.09 -45.63 -4.46
CA GLU A 9 -11.61 -44.80 -5.56
C GLU A 9 -12.35 -43.47 -5.54
N PHE A 10 -11.64 -42.39 -5.27
CA PHE A 10 -12.13 -41.07 -5.49
C PHE A 10 -11.72 -40.65 -6.90
N GLU A 11 -12.64 -40.83 -7.85
CA GLU A 11 -12.51 -40.35 -9.22
C GLU A 11 -12.28 -38.85 -9.23
N THR A 12 -11.11 -38.45 -9.67
CA THR A 12 -10.80 -37.09 -10.09
C THR A 12 -11.58 -36.78 -11.36
N LYS A 13 -12.71 -36.09 -11.23
CA LYS A 13 -13.35 -35.42 -12.37
C LYS A 13 -12.55 -34.18 -12.70
N ASP A 14 -11.74 -34.28 -13.74
CA ASP A 14 -11.23 -33.15 -14.49
C ASP A 14 -12.38 -32.29 -15.00
N SER A 15 -12.68 -31.22 -14.31
CA SER A 15 -13.45 -30.14 -14.89
C SER A 15 -12.50 -29.10 -15.47
N LYS A 16 -12.27 -29.28 -16.75
CA LYS A 16 -11.63 -28.34 -17.66
C LYS A 16 -12.43 -27.03 -17.65
N LEU A 17 -12.04 -26.09 -16.80
CA LEU A 17 -12.54 -24.72 -16.84
C LEU A 17 -11.71 -23.95 -17.86
N GLU A 18 -12.22 -23.85 -19.04
CA GLU A 18 -11.73 -22.94 -20.08
C GLU A 18 -11.87 -21.50 -19.58
N ARG A 19 -10.75 -20.92 -19.17
CA ARG A 19 -10.64 -19.47 -18.94
C ARG A 19 -10.46 -18.76 -20.28
N ASN A 20 -11.54 -18.57 -20.99
CA ASN A 20 -11.63 -17.52 -21.99
C ASN A 20 -12.12 -16.24 -21.28
N GLY A 21 -11.19 -15.42 -20.91
CA GLY A 21 -11.38 -14.09 -20.34
C GLY A 21 -10.25 -13.21 -20.78
N THR A 22 -10.16 -12.99 -22.08
CA THR A 22 -9.33 -11.92 -22.66
C THR A 22 -9.95 -10.60 -22.21
N MET A 23 -9.32 -9.91 -21.28
CA MET A 23 -9.61 -8.51 -21.01
C MET A 23 -9.25 -7.72 -22.27
N PRO A 24 -10.14 -6.84 -22.76
CA PRO A 24 -9.77 -5.95 -23.84
C PRO A 24 -8.73 -4.97 -23.32
N ASP A 25 -7.54 -5.06 -23.89
CA ASP A 25 -6.49 -4.07 -23.84
C ASP A 25 -7.09 -2.77 -24.43
N ALA A 26 -7.37 -1.79 -23.58
CA ALA A 26 -7.76 -0.47 -24.02
C ALA A 26 -6.50 0.27 -24.50
N GLY A 27 -5.99 -0.18 -25.64
CA GLY A 27 -5.03 0.56 -26.42
C GLY A 27 -5.69 1.86 -26.89
N CYS A 28 -5.32 2.97 -26.28
CA CYS A 28 -5.57 4.29 -26.80
C CYS A 28 -4.59 4.53 -27.95
N ASP A 29 -4.80 3.87 -29.06
CA ASP A 29 -4.24 4.30 -30.32
C ASP A 29 -4.98 5.55 -30.79
N ALA A 30 -4.38 6.71 -30.54
CA ALA A 30 -4.75 7.95 -31.18
C ALA A 30 -4.42 7.80 -32.67
N ALA A 31 -5.40 7.43 -33.45
CA ALA A 31 -5.33 7.46 -34.90
C ALA A 31 -5.15 8.91 -35.34
N ASP A 32 -3.96 9.18 -35.80
CA ASP A 32 -3.59 10.35 -36.62
C ASP A 32 -4.28 10.16 -37.97
N ALA A 33 -5.40 10.82 -38.16
CA ALA A 33 -6.08 10.90 -39.43
C ALA A 33 -5.83 12.30 -40.03
N PRO A 34 -5.20 12.41 -41.20
CA PRO A 34 -5.11 13.69 -41.91
C PRO A 34 -6.49 14.02 -42.51
N LEU A 35 -7.07 15.13 -42.06
CA LEU A 35 -8.21 15.76 -42.71
C LEU A 35 -7.72 16.72 -43.75
N ASP A 36 -7.51 16.25 -44.98
CA ASP A 36 -7.50 17.07 -46.17
C ASP A 36 -8.95 17.32 -46.61
N GLU A 37 -9.52 18.44 -46.20
CA GLU A 37 -10.74 18.96 -46.80
C GLU A 37 -10.42 20.26 -47.47
N GLU A 38 -10.44 20.21 -48.82
CA GLU A 38 -10.45 21.36 -49.69
C GLU A 38 -11.69 22.21 -49.44
N VAL A 39 -11.54 23.38 -48.84
CA VAL A 39 -12.60 24.38 -48.73
C VAL A 39 -12.54 25.29 -49.95
N GLN A 40 -13.53 25.11 -50.80
CA GLN A 40 -13.82 26.01 -51.94
C GLN A 40 -14.19 27.41 -51.43
N SER A 41 -13.61 28.36 -52.10
CA SER A 41 -13.79 29.80 -51.96
C SER A 41 -15.24 30.27 -52.12
N GLY A 42 -15.70 31.12 -51.22
CA GLY A 42 -16.89 31.94 -51.41
C GLY A 42 -17.40 32.57 -50.12
N ASP A 43 -17.03 33.73 -49.86
CA ASP A 43 -17.65 34.90 -49.26
C ASP A 43 -16.65 35.67 -48.38
N VAL A 44 -16.39 36.90 -48.80
CA VAL A 44 -15.58 37.86 -48.07
C VAL A 44 -16.38 38.37 -46.87
N VAL A 45 -16.33 37.63 -45.76
CA VAL A 45 -16.74 38.12 -44.46
C VAL A 45 -15.54 38.87 -43.87
N GLN A 46 -15.80 40.05 -43.33
CA GLN A 46 -14.76 40.98 -42.85
C GLN A 46 -13.78 40.28 -41.90
N ALA A 47 -12.48 40.41 -42.18
CA ALA A 47 -11.40 39.63 -41.54
C ALA A 47 -11.21 39.90 -40.01
N ASP A 48 -11.84 40.93 -39.48
CA ASP A 48 -11.69 41.32 -38.07
C ASP A 48 -12.56 40.50 -37.13
N ASP A 49 -13.76 40.08 -37.52
CA ASP A 49 -14.67 39.26 -36.66
C ASP A 49 -14.26 37.79 -36.62
N ILE A 50 -13.57 37.28 -37.64
CA ILE A 50 -13.10 35.89 -37.71
C ILE A 50 -11.91 35.68 -36.78
N ASN A 51 -11.07 36.69 -36.61
CA ASN A 51 -9.86 36.61 -35.77
C ASN A 51 -10.21 36.56 -34.27
N ASP A 52 -11.25 37.28 -33.84
CA ASP A 52 -11.64 37.33 -32.44
C ASP A 52 -12.30 35.99 -32.00
N GLY A 53 -13.11 35.37 -32.86
CA GLY A 53 -13.72 34.06 -32.60
C GLY A 53 -12.68 32.92 -32.49
N GLN A 54 -11.64 32.95 -33.31
CA GLN A 54 -10.57 31.95 -33.28
C GLN A 54 -9.66 32.10 -32.06
N THR A 55 -9.37 33.31 -31.62
CA THR A 55 -8.58 33.56 -30.41
C THR A 55 -9.30 33.08 -29.17
N VAL A 56 -10.61 33.36 -29.05
CA VAL A 56 -11.45 32.90 -27.92
C VAL A 56 -11.54 31.34 -27.89
N GLN A 57 -11.66 30.71 -29.05
CA GLN A 57 -11.69 29.23 -29.09
C GLN A 57 -10.31 28.63 -28.72
N ARG A 58 -9.22 29.23 -29.20
CA ARG A 58 -7.86 28.81 -28.86
C ARG A 58 -7.60 28.94 -27.35
N ASP A 59 -8.01 30.05 -26.76
CA ASP A 59 -7.86 30.26 -25.31
C ASP A 59 -8.68 29.25 -24.47
N ARG A 60 -9.90 28.93 -24.93
CA ARG A 60 -10.73 27.88 -24.31
C ARG A 60 -10.05 26.51 -24.42
N TYR A 61 -9.51 26.18 -25.58
CA TYR A 61 -8.79 24.93 -25.80
C TYR A 61 -7.55 24.82 -24.92
N MET A 62 -6.73 25.89 -24.86
CA MET A 62 -5.54 25.92 -24.02
C MET A 62 -5.88 25.78 -22.53
N ARG A 63 -6.95 26.43 -22.09
CA ARG A 63 -7.42 26.29 -20.71
C ARG A 63 -7.91 24.86 -20.43
N LEU A 64 -8.71 24.29 -21.33
CA LEU A 64 -9.18 22.91 -21.18
C LEU A 64 -8.04 21.90 -21.17
N ALA A 65 -7.03 22.10 -22.03
CA ALA A 65 -5.84 21.26 -22.05
C ALA A 65 -5.07 21.34 -20.74
N ALA A 66 -4.91 22.55 -20.18
CA ALA A 66 -4.27 22.74 -18.87
C ALA A 66 -5.07 22.11 -17.74
N GLU A 67 -6.40 22.25 -17.75
CA GLU A 67 -7.30 21.60 -16.79
C GLU A 67 -7.22 20.07 -16.87
N TYR A 68 -7.17 19.53 -18.10
CA TYR A 68 -7.01 18.09 -18.32
C TYR A 68 -5.66 17.57 -17.83
N ASP A 69 -4.56 18.27 -18.08
CA ASP A 69 -3.24 17.91 -17.57
C ASP A 69 -3.20 17.92 -16.04
N ASN A 70 -3.81 18.93 -15.43
CA ASN A 70 -3.92 19.01 -13.97
C ASN A 70 -4.77 17.88 -13.42
N PHE A 71 -5.90 17.57 -14.06
CA PHE A 71 -6.75 16.43 -13.70
C PHE A 71 -5.99 15.11 -13.81
N ARG A 72 -5.29 14.88 -14.92
CA ARG A 72 -4.48 13.67 -15.12
C ARG A 72 -3.43 13.49 -14.04
N LYS A 73 -2.66 14.56 -13.74
CA LYS A 73 -1.64 14.52 -12.68
C LYS A 73 -2.25 14.22 -11.30
N ARG A 74 -3.40 14.83 -11.01
CA ARG A 74 -4.13 14.58 -9.76
C ARG A 74 -4.65 13.16 -9.69
N SER A 75 -5.28 12.66 -10.75
CA SER A 75 -5.83 11.30 -10.82
C SER A 75 -4.77 10.21 -10.61
N VAL A 76 -3.56 10.40 -11.19
CA VAL A 76 -2.45 9.47 -10.95
C VAL A 76 -2.04 9.47 -9.48
N LYS A 77 -1.89 10.66 -8.86
CA LYS A 77 -1.54 10.76 -7.43
C LYS A 77 -2.60 10.16 -6.52
N GLU A 78 -3.88 10.39 -6.82
CA GLU A 78 -5.00 9.83 -6.06
C GLU A 78 -5.02 8.29 -6.15
N ARG A 79 -4.77 7.75 -7.34
CA ARG A 79 -4.67 6.30 -7.53
C ARG A 79 -3.52 5.68 -6.73
N GLU A 80 -2.34 6.31 -6.76
CA GLU A 80 -1.19 5.86 -5.98
C GLU A 80 -1.45 5.95 -4.47
N ALA A 81 -2.12 7.03 -4.02
CA ALA A 81 -2.51 7.18 -2.63
C ALA A 81 -3.50 6.09 -2.19
N THR A 82 -4.54 5.84 -2.99
CA THR A 82 -5.54 4.79 -2.73
C THR A 82 -4.88 3.41 -2.65
N TYR A 83 -3.94 3.12 -3.54
CA TYR A 83 -3.21 1.85 -3.50
C TYR A 83 -2.36 1.70 -2.23
N ARG A 84 -1.66 2.77 -1.82
CA ARG A 84 -0.89 2.78 -0.57
C ARG A 84 -1.79 2.62 0.66
N ASP A 85 -2.93 3.29 0.68
CA ASP A 85 -3.89 3.20 1.79
C ASP A 85 -4.48 1.79 1.90
N ALA A 86 -4.90 1.18 0.79
CA ALA A 86 -5.40 -0.20 0.78
C ALA A 86 -4.33 -1.20 1.26
N ARG A 87 -3.06 -0.98 0.87
CA ARG A 87 -1.94 -1.80 1.33
C ARG A 87 -1.70 -1.62 2.84
N THR A 88 -1.77 -0.39 3.33
CA THR A 88 -1.66 -0.07 4.76
C THR A 88 -2.75 -0.77 5.56
N ASP A 89 -4.01 -0.72 5.12
CA ASP A 89 -5.14 -1.36 5.80
C ASP A 89 -5.00 -2.89 5.84
N ALA A 90 -4.48 -3.49 4.78
CA ALA A 90 -4.19 -4.93 4.77
C ALA A 90 -3.11 -5.28 5.81
N ILE A 91 -2.01 -4.53 5.84
CA ILE A 91 -0.91 -4.76 6.78
C ILE A 91 -1.39 -4.63 8.22
N ILE A 92 -2.15 -3.58 8.57
CA ILE A 92 -2.68 -3.37 9.93
C ILE A 92 -3.43 -4.61 10.43
N ARG A 93 -4.19 -5.27 9.55
CA ARG A 93 -4.95 -6.48 9.90
C ARG A 93 -4.06 -7.69 10.18
N PHE A 94 -2.83 -7.72 9.67
CA PHE A 94 -1.85 -8.78 9.92
C PHE A 94 -0.98 -8.53 11.15
N LEU A 95 -0.83 -7.28 11.60
CA LEU A 95 0.03 -6.96 12.75
C LEU A 95 -0.32 -7.72 14.04
N PRO A 96 -1.58 -8.06 14.35
CA PRO A 96 -1.88 -8.91 15.52
C PRO A 96 -1.22 -10.30 15.47
N VAL A 97 -0.96 -10.84 14.28
CA VAL A 97 -0.25 -12.12 14.14
C VAL A 97 1.22 -11.95 14.56
N TYR A 98 1.84 -10.86 14.14
CA TYR A 98 3.19 -10.48 14.57
C TYR A 98 3.28 -10.36 16.09
N ASP A 99 2.35 -9.62 16.72
CA ASP A 99 2.31 -9.43 18.18
C ASP A 99 2.15 -10.75 18.92
N ASN A 100 1.34 -11.68 18.39
CA ASN A 100 1.15 -13.00 18.99
C ASN A 100 2.40 -13.87 18.88
N LEU A 101 3.11 -13.83 17.75
CA LEU A 101 4.38 -14.53 17.59
C LEU A 101 5.46 -13.95 18.51
N GLU A 102 5.55 -12.63 18.62
CA GLU A 102 6.47 -11.98 19.56
C GLU A 102 6.18 -12.37 21.01
N ARG A 103 4.91 -12.41 21.38
CA ARG A 103 4.48 -12.87 22.72
C ARG A 103 4.86 -14.33 22.95
N ALA A 104 4.67 -15.18 21.95
CA ALA A 104 5.04 -16.59 22.06
C ALA A 104 6.55 -16.79 22.25
N LEU A 105 7.38 -15.96 21.60
CA LEU A 105 8.83 -15.98 21.78
C LEU A 105 9.29 -15.47 23.16
N LYS A 106 8.50 -14.60 23.80
CA LYS A 106 8.77 -14.11 25.18
C LYS A 106 8.37 -15.11 26.27
N MET A 107 7.57 -16.14 25.92
CA MET A 107 7.17 -17.17 26.87
C MET A 107 8.24 -18.27 26.97
N GLU A 108 8.53 -18.70 28.20
CA GLU A 108 9.41 -19.86 28.41
C GLU A 108 8.75 -21.13 27.85
N CYS A 109 9.41 -21.75 26.89
CA CYS A 109 8.98 -23.01 26.30
C CYS A 109 9.99 -24.11 26.59
N SER A 110 9.51 -25.23 27.10
CA SER A 110 10.38 -26.38 27.39
C SER A 110 10.78 -27.18 26.16
N ASP A 111 10.12 -26.96 25.02
CA ASP A 111 10.40 -27.62 23.74
C ASP A 111 11.22 -26.69 22.83
N GLU A 112 12.52 -26.94 22.76
CA GLU A 112 13.45 -26.18 21.94
C GLU A 112 13.13 -26.28 20.45
N ALA A 113 12.62 -27.41 19.97
CA ALA A 113 12.25 -27.58 18.56
C ALA A 113 11.05 -26.71 18.19
N PHE A 114 10.07 -26.63 19.10
CA PHE A 114 8.91 -25.74 18.92
C PHE A 114 9.31 -24.25 18.93
N TYR A 115 10.15 -23.86 19.89
CA TYR A 115 10.66 -22.48 19.99
C TYR A 115 11.38 -22.06 18.69
N LYS A 116 12.26 -22.92 18.19
CA LYS A 116 12.97 -22.67 16.93
C LYS A 116 12.01 -22.57 15.73
N GLY A 117 10.94 -23.35 15.72
CA GLY A 117 9.89 -23.26 14.70
C GLY A 117 9.20 -21.90 14.67
N ILE A 118 8.87 -21.35 15.86
CA ILE A 118 8.28 -20.01 15.99
C ILE A 118 9.28 -18.92 15.56
N GLU A 119 10.54 -19.06 15.97
CA GLU A 119 11.60 -18.11 15.58
C GLU A 119 11.78 -18.04 14.05
N MET A 120 11.80 -19.18 13.39
CA MET A 120 11.87 -19.25 11.94
C MET A 120 10.63 -18.61 11.27
N THR A 121 9.45 -18.83 11.83
CA THR A 121 8.20 -18.23 11.34
C THR A 121 8.22 -16.70 11.50
N MET A 122 8.69 -16.23 12.64
CA MET A 122 8.84 -14.80 12.93
C MET A 122 9.84 -14.14 11.97
N SER A 123 10.98 -14.80 11.74
CA SER A 123 12.00 -14.34 10.80
C SER A 123 11.45 -14.24 9.37
N GLY A 124 10.72 -15.27 8.91
CA GLY A 124 10.06 -15.26 7.60
C GLY A 124 9.00 -14.16 7.47
N LEU A 125 8.22 -13.91 8.54
CA LEU A 125 7.24 -12.83 8.54
C LEU A 125 7.93 -11.46 8.47
N THR A 126 9.03 -11.27 9.19
CA THR A 126 9.81 -10.02 9.16
C THR A 126 10.38 -9.77 7.76
N GLU A 127 10.93 -10.80 7.12
CA GLU A 127 11.44 -10.69 5.74
C GLU A 127 10.32 -10.30 4.75
N ILE A 128 9.11 -10.85 4.90
CA ILE A 128 7.96 -10.46 4.08
C ILE A 128 7.60 -9.00 4.30
N LEU A 129 7.60 -8.52 5.55
CA LEU A 129 7.32 -7.13 5.87
C LEU A 129 8.38 -6.19 5.28
N ASP A 130 9.65 -6.54 5.38
CA ASP A 130 10.76 -5.78 4.80
C ASP A 130 10.66 -5.68 3.27
N ASN A 131 10.32 -6.80 2.60
CA ASN A 131 10.05 -6.81 1.15
C ASN A 131 8.85 -5.95 0.75
N MET A 132 7.95 -5.70 1.69
CA MET A 132 6.82 -4.79 1.53
C MET A 132 7.15 -3.34 1.93
N GLU A 133 8.42 -3.00 2.18
CA GLU A 133 8.88 -1.68 2.66
C GLU A 133 8.28 -1.28 4.02
N VAL A 134 7.89 -2.27 4.82
CA VAL A 134 7.38 -2.07 6.17
C VAL A 134 8.53 -2.25 7.14
N THR A 135 8.87 -1.19 7.85
CA THR A 135 9.96 -1.19 8.84
C THR A 135 9.42 -1.07 10.26
N ILE A 136 10.11 -1.70 11.20
CA ILE A 136 9.81 -1.58 12.64
C ILE A 136 10.36 -0.24 13.12
N ILE A 137 9.57 0.47 13.93
CA ILE A 137 10.01 1.72 14.57
C ILE A 137 10.89 1.35 15.77
N PRO A 138 12.18 1.73 15.80
CA PRO A 138 12.98 1.56 16.99
C PRO A 138 12.45 2.49 18.09
N ALA A 139 12.18 1.93 19.27
CA ALA A 139 11.59 2.71 20.36
C ALA A 139 12.44 2.66 21.64
N VAL A 140 12.87 1.48 22.08
CA VAL A 140 13.57 1.32 23.36
C VAL A 140 14.93 2.03 23.35
N GLY A 141 15.14 2.91 24.34
CA GLY A 141 16.36 3.71 24.47
C GLY A 141 16.42 4.96 23.60
N GLU A 142 15.43 5.17 22.71
CA GLU A 142 15.32 6.35 21.87
C GLU A 142 14.53 7.48 22.58
N PRO A 143 14.76 8.75 22.20
CA PRO A 143 13.93 9.85 22.67
C PRO A 143 12.47 9.67 22.23
N PHE A 144 11.55 10.03 23.12
CA PHE A 144 10.13 9.96 22.82
C PHE A 144 9.75 10.95 21.69
N ASP A 145 9.20 10.44 20.60
CA ASP A 145 8.68 11.22 19.48
C ASP A 145 7.16 10.99 19.36
N PRO A 146 6.32 12.02 19.59
CA PRO A 146 4.86 11.90 19.46
C PRO A 146 4.36 11.48 18.08
N ASN A 147 5.17 11.66 17.02
CA ASN A 147 4.81 11.26 15.66
C ASN A 147 5.00 9.76 15.40
N ARG A 148 5.71 9.06 16.28
CA ARG A 148 6.06 7.63 16.11
C ARG A 148 5.65 6.78 17.30
N HIS A 149 5.60 7.37 18.49
CA HIS A 149 5.39 6.69 19.75
C HIS A 149 4.08 7.13 20.41
N ASN A 150 3.39 6.18 21.05
CA ASN A 150 2.22 6.42 21.86
C ASN A 150 2.57 6.05 23.31
N ALA A 151 2.81 7.06 24.16
CA ALA A 151 3.10 6.85 25.57
C ALA A 151 1.82 6.50 26.34
N VAL A 152 1.81 5.30 26.94
CA VAL A 152 0.67 4.82 27.78
C VAL A 152 0.94 4.96 29.26
N MET A 153 2.22 5.03 29.64
CA MET A 153 2.65 5.14 31.03
C MET A 153 3.96 5.93 31.13
N THR A 154 4.14 6.61 32.25
CA THR A 154 5.39 7.26 32.62
C THR A 154 5.92 6.60 33.90
N ILE A 155 7.19 6.33 33.94
CA ILE A 155 7.89 5.79 35.10
C ILE A 155 9.02 6.73 35.52
N GLU A 156 9.29 6.78 36.82
CA GLU A 156 10.48 7.45 37.35
C GLU A 156 11.64 6.47 37.30
N ASN A 157 12.61 6.71 36.44
CA ASN A 157 13.82 5.90 36.34
C ASN A 157 15.05 6.81 36.29
N PRO A 158 15.82 6.92 37.38
CA PRO A 158 16.97 7.80 37.46
C PRO A 158 18.16 7.39 36.57
N GLU A 159 18.15 6.14 36.05
CA GLU A 159 19.21 5.63 35.18
C GLU A 159 18.97 6.01 33.69
N LEU A 160 17.72 6.31 33.35
CA LEU A 160 17.34 6.76 32.02
C LEU A 160 17.12 8.28 32.06
N GLY A 161 17.56 8.98 31.05
CA GLY A 161 17.33 10.42 30.94
C GLY A 161 15.83 10.77 30.80
N GLU A 162 15.49 12.04 30.99
CA GLU A 162 14.13 12.54 30.81
C GLU A 162 13.64 12.31 29.37
N LYS A 163 12.39 11.86 29.24
CA LYS A 163 11.72 11.62 27.96
C LYS A 163 12.37 10.55 27.09
N ILE A 164 13.03 9.57 27.69
CA ILE A 164 13.54 8.39 26.98
C ILE A 164 12.53 7.26 27.09
N VAL A 165 12.37 6.48 26.03
CA VAL A 165 11.55 5.27 26.03
C VAL A 165 12.23 4.19 26.85
N ALA A 166 11.62 3.83 27.98
CA ALA A 166 12.14 2.80 28.87
C ALA A 166 11.77 1.38 28.40
N GLU A 167 10.56 1.20 27.97
CA GLU A 167 10.02 -0.09 27.57
C GLU A 167 9.03 0.05 26.41
N GLU A 168 8.97 -0.98 25.55
CA GLU A 168 8.03 -1.07 24.45
C GLU A 168 7.10 -2.25 24.66
N TYR A 169 5.79 -1.96 24.84
CA TYR A 169 4.78 -3.00 24.97
C TYR A 169 4.30 -3.56 23.63
N GLN A 170 4.25 -2.71 22.62
CA GLN A 170 3.80 -3.09 21.29
C GLN A 170 4.62 -2.36 20.24
N LYS A 171 5.18 -3.11 19.30
CA LYS A 171 6.03 -2.56 18.26
C LYS A 171 5.26 -1.70 17.28
N GLY A 172 5.84 -0.57 16.93
CA GLY A 172 5.36 0.31 15.88
C GLY A 172 5.87 -0.10 14.50
N PHE A 173 5.13 0.28 13.47
CA PHE A 173 5.48 -0.02 12.08
C PHE A 173 5.28 1.19 11.18
N MET A 174 6.16 1.34 10.19
CA MET A 174 6.11 2.36 9.13
C MET A 174 6.07 1.70 7.77
N LEU A 175 5.39 2.33 6.81
CA LEU A 175 5.46 2.00 5.37
C LEU A 175 6.12 3.18 4.65
N GLY A 176 7.39 3.05 4.31
CA GLY A 176 8.20 4.18 3.88
C GLY A 176 8.19 5.29 4.94
N ASP A 177 7.67 6.47 4.58
CA ASP A 177 7.58 7.62 5.51
C ASP A 177 6.29 7.68 6.32
N LYS A 178 5.30 6.82 6.04
CA LYS A 178 4.00 6.83 6.71
C LYS A 178 3.97 5.87 7.88
N VAL A 179 3.64 6.36 9.08
CA VAL A 179 3.38 5.50 10.24
C VAL A 179 2.07 4.73 10.02
N ILE A 180 2.16 3.39 10.07
CA ILE A 180 1.01 2.47 10.01
C ILE A 180 0.43 2.28 11.40
N ARG A 181 1.32 2.06 12.39
CA ARG A 181 0.97 1.86 13.79
C ARG A 181 2.06 2.46 14.67
N PHE A 182 1.66 3.27 15.65
CA PHE A 182 2.57 3.83 16.64
C PHE A 182 3.10 2.73 17.57
N SER A 183 4.38 2.84 18.00
CA SER A 183 4.88 2.01 19.08
C SER A 183 4.19 2.40 20.40
N THR A 184 3.67 1.43 21.12
CA THR A 184 3.10 1.67 22.46
C THR A 184 4.21 1.53 23.48
N VAL A 185 4.55 2.63 24.15
CA VAL A 185 5.77 2.75 24.97
C VAL A 185 5.51 3.26 26.36
N VAL A 186 6.46 2.97 27.25
CA VAL A 186 6.62 3.55 28.57
C VAL A 186 7.77 4.54 28.51
N VAL A 187 7.56 5.75 29.00
CA VAL A 187 8.55 6.83 28.98
C VAL A 187 9.10 7.06 30.38
N ALA A 188 10.41 7.18 30.47
CA ALA A 188 11.09 7.61 31.69
C ALA A 188 10.99 9.14 31.86
N ASN A 189 10.80 9.57 33.10
CA ASN A 189 10.70 11.00 33.46
C ASN A 189 11.65 11.27 34.64
#